data_a7f3bbf13d304ede35efbaf2a001b091
#
_entry.id   a7f3bbf13d304ede35efbaf2a001b091
#
_cell.length_a   1.000
_cell.length_b   1.000
_cell.length_c   1.000
_cell.angle_alpha   90.00
_cell.angle_beta   90.00
_cell.angle_gamma   90.00
#
_symmetry.space_group_name_H-M   'P 1'
#
loop_
_entity.id
_entity.type
_entity.pdbx_description
1 polymer ?
#
loop_
_entity_poly.entity_id
_entity_poly.type
_entity_poly.pdbx_seq_one_letter_code
_entity_poly.pdbx_strand_id
1 'polypeptide(L)'
;MTSHKLSGMKKIVIIGGIVIALLLIGYFWGFYTPKRYNGIDVSHHNMVDWTEIDRNSDLEFCYVKATEGKSFKDKKCVEHSRNAKKIGLNVGLYHYFRTDVPAKSQFDNFKSVYRAAYSNMIPAIDVEEQGNDFTDAFAIPRLIELIGLFEKEFGCKPIIYVGSLSCVKFIPEFWDCPLWLRAVKSTNIIPNTAIKQAAIINNIDMNYSPNVRKLMLDK
;
A
#
# COMPACT_ATOMS: atom_id res chain seq x y z
N MET A 1 42.78 53.69 -5.56
CA MET A 1 42.64 52.25 -5.93
C MET A 1 41.80 51.41 -4.95
N THR A 2 41.04 51.96 -4.04
CA THR A 2 40.32 51.22 -2.96
C THR A 2 38.82 51.04 -3.18
N SER A 3 38.16 51.84 -4.02
CA SER A 3 36.71 51.79 -4.23
C SER A 3 36.19 50.59 -5.04
N HIS A 4 36.93 50.12 -6.04
CA HIS A 4 36.52 48.99 -6.88
C HIS A 4 36.59 47.62 -6.19
N LYS A 5 37.51 47.42 -5.24
CA LYS A 5 37.63 46.17 -4.44
C LYS A 5 36.45 45.95 -3.47
N LEU A 6 35.93 47.06 -2.86
CA LEU A 6 34.79 46.97 -1.96
C LEU A 6 33.47 46.61 -2.67
N SER A 7 33.29 47.03 -3.93
CA SER A 7 32.11 46.70 -4.75
C SER A 7 32.07 45.20 -5.12
N GLY A 8 33.23 44.61 -5.46
CA GLY A 8 33.34 43.18 -5.78
C GLY A 8 33.05 42.26 -4.58
N MET A 9 33.59 42.60 -3.40
CA MET A 9 33.37 41.84 -2.19
C MET A 9 31.88 41.85 -1.75
N LYS A 10 31.19 43.00 -1.84
CA LYS A 10 29.74 43.07 -1.54
C LYS A 10 28.90 42.19 -2.48
N LYS A 11 29.25 42.16 -3.80
CA LYS A 11 28.56 41.28 -4.75
C LYS A 11 28.77 39.80 -4.44
N ILE A 12 29.98 39.39 -4.07
CA ILE A 12 30.28 37.99 -3.71
C ILE A 12 29.52 37.58 -2.46
N VAL A 13 29.43 38.42 -1.44
CA VAL A 13 28.67 38.14 -0.20
C VAL A 13 27.17 38.02 -0.47
N ILE A 14 26.63 38.89 -1.35
CA ILE A 14 25.19 38.81 -1.73
C ILE A 14 24.91 37.54 -2.52
N ILE A 15 25.74 37.17 -3.50
CA ILE A 15 25.57 35.94 -4.29
C ILE A 15 25.68 34.70 -3.38
N GLY A 16 26.67 34.66 -2.47
CA GLY A 16 26.82 33.59 -1.51
C GLY A 16 25.60 33.42 -0.59
N GLY A 17 25.04 34.56 -0.12
CA GLY A 17 23.83 34.55 0.68
C GLY A 17 22.61 34.02 -0.09
N ILE A 18 22.44 34.38 -1.35
CA ILE A 18 21.35 33.89 -2.21
C ILE A 18 21.50 32.37 -2.45
N VAL A 19 22.69 31.88 -2.74
CA VAL A 19 22.95 30.45 -2.96
C VAL A 19 22.64 29.64 -1.68
N ILE A 20 23.08 30.11 -0.52
CA ILE A 20 22.77 29.47 0.77
C ILE A 20 21.27 29.51 1.04
N ALA A 21 20.57 30.60 0.78
CA ALA A 21 19.13 30.70 0.94
C ALA A 21 18.37 29.73 0.00
N LEU A 22 18.80 29.58 -1.26
CA LEU A 22 18.22 28.62 -2.20
C LEU A 22 18.50 27.18 -1.80
N LEU A 23 19.69 26.88 -1.27
CA LEU A 23 20.02 25.57 -0.72
C LEU A 23 19.19 25.24 0.53
N LEU A 24 18.98 26.20 1.41
CA LEU A 24 18.11 26.04 2.59
C LEU A 24 16.65 25.88 2.18
N ILE A 25 16.16 26.66 1.22
CA ILE A 25 14.81 26.51 0.68
C ILE A 25 14.66 25.11 0.04
N GLY A 26 15.62 24.67 -0.79
CA GLY A 26 15.63 23.34 -1.37
C GLY A 26 15.68 22.23 -0.32
N TYR A 27 16.48 22.44 0.74
CA TYR A 27 16.55 21.51 1.89
C TYR A 27 15.22 21.46 2.65
N PHE A 28 14.63 22.59 3.00
CA PHE A 28 13.32 22.64 3.67
C PHE A 28 12.18 22.16 2.77
N TRP A 29 12.18 22.45 1.48
CA TRP A 29 11.20 21.92 0.54
C TRP A 29 11.36 20.42 0.31
N GLY A 30 12.59 19.90 0.31
CA GLY A 30 12.85 18.46 0.23
C GLY A 30 12.35 17.69 1.47
N PHE A 31 12.24 18.35 2.62
CA PHE A 31 11.65 17.78 3.86
C PHE A 31 10.14 18.01 3.98
N TYR A 32 9.57 18.96 3.24
CA TYR A 32 8.14 19.25 3.24
C TYR A 32 7.48 18.69 1.97
N THR A 33 7.64 17.41 1.73
CA THR A 33 6.66 16.71 0.90
C THR A 33 5.44 16.47 1.79
N PRO A 34 4.28 17.10 1.52
CA PRO A 34 3.07 16.72 2.22
C PRO A 34 2.92 15.21 2.02
N LYS A 35 2.72 14.47 3.11
CA LYS A 35 2.44 13.04 3.06
C LYS A 35 1.12 12.89 2.30
N ARG A 36 1.18 12.73 0.98
CA ARG A 36 0.01 12.46 0.16
C ARG A 36 -0.36 11.01 0.37
N TYR A 37 -1.41 10.80 1.10
CA TYR A 37 -2.11 9.53 1.08
C TYR A 37 -3.13 9.61 -0.04
N ASN A 38 -3.13 8.65 -0.95
CA ASN A 38 -4.14 8.56 -2.01
C ASN A 38 -4.92 7.25 -1.96
N GLY A 39 -4.80 6.52 -0.86
CA GLY A 39 -5.53 5.30 -0.62
C GLY A 39 -5.74 5.00 0.85
N ILE A 40 -6.68 4.11 1.11
CA ILE A 40 -6.96 3.56 2.43
C ILE A 40 -7.11 2.04 2.35
N ASP A 41 -6.98 1.36 3.49
CA ASP A 41 -7.49 0.01 3.60
C ASP A 41 -8.36 -0.15 4.85
N VAL A 42 -9.36 -1.02 4.74
CA VAL A 42 -10.40 -1.18 5.75
C VAL A 42 -10.85 -2.64 5.90
N SER A 43 -11.35 -2.95 7.09
CA SER A 43 -11.95 -4.23 7.44
C SER A 43 -13.15 -4.01 8.38
N HIS A 44 -13.74 -5.10 8.85
CA HIS A 44 -14.82 -5.02 9.87
C HIS A 44 -14.43 -4.32 11.17
N HIS A 45 -13.14 -4.15 11.44
CA HIS A 45 -12.64 -3.41 12.61
C HIS A 45 -12.80 -1.90 12.46
N ASN A 46 -12.92 -1.39 11.24
CA ASN A 46 -12.97 0.03 10.99
C ASN A 46 -14.42 0.55 11.04
N MET A 47 -14.60 1.69 11.70
CA MET A 47 -15.80 2.52 11.60
C MET A 47 -15.46 3.70 10.68
N VAL A 48 -15.96 3.66 9.44
CA VAL A 48 -15.62 4.64 8.41
C VAL A 48 -16.81 5.56 8.17
N ASP A 49 -16.60 6.86 8.38
CA ASP A 49 -17.55 7.88 7.89
C ASP A 49 -17.24 8.19 6.41
N TRP A 50 -17.90 7.46 5.53
CA TRP A 50 -17.73 7.61 4.09
C TRP A 50 -18.15 8.98 3.55
N THR A 51 -19.01 9.69 4.29
CA THR A 51 -19.44 11.05 3.92
C THR A 51 -18.34 12.06 4.20
N GLU A 52 -17.62 11.88 5.30
CA GLU A 52 -16.48 12.73 5.64
C GLU A 52 -15.31 12.49 4.67
N ILE A 53 -15.06 11.23 4.33
CA ILE A 53 -14.03 10.87 3.33
C ILE A 53 -14.34 11.51 1.98
N ASP A 54 -15.56 11.40 1.47
CA ASP A 54 -16.00 11.98 0.18
C ASP A 54 -15.76 13.49 0.12
N ARG A 55 -16.04 14.20 1.20
CA ARG A 55 -15.92 15.66 1.25
C ARG A 55 -14.48 16.19 1.28
N ASN A 56 -13.56 15.44 1.88
CA ASN A 56 -12.27 15.98 2.34
C ASN A 56 -11.05 15.26 1.77
N SER A 57 -11.21 14.29 0.83
CA SER A 57 -10.10 13.43 0.47
C SER A 57 -9.68 13.52 -1.00
N ASP A 58 -8.36 13.55 -1.22
CA ASP A 58 -7.72 13.28 -2.51
C ASP A 58 -7.53 11.75 -2.72
N LEU A 59 -8.38 10.91 -2.11
CA LEU A 59 -8.26 9.47 -2.20
C LEU A 59 -8.67 8.97 -3.58
N GLU A 60 -7.93 8.01 -4.10
CA GLU A 60 -8.13 7.38 -5.40
C GLU A 60 -8.52 5.91 -5.28
N PHE A 61 -8.15 5.24 -4.16
CA PHE A 61 -8.39 3.81 -4.00
C PHE A 61 -8.65 3.39 -2.55
N CYS A 62 -9.29 2.22 -2.42
CA CYS A 62 -9.55 1.57 -1.15
C CYS A 62 -9.35 0.06 -1.29
N TYR A 63 -8.52 -0.56 -0.42
CA TYR A 63 -8.49 -2.00 -0.26
C TYR A 63 -9.41 -2.43 0.88
N VAL A 64 -10.20 -3.48 0.66
CA VAL A 64 -11.19 -3.97 1.61
C VAL A 64 -10.92 -5.43 1.94
N LYS A 65 -10.86 -5.77 3.24
CA LYS A 65 -10.77 -7.18 3.68
C LYS A 65 -11.95 -7.97 3.14
N ALA A 66 -11.67 -9.05 2.42
CA ALA A 66 -12.70 -9.95 1.93
C ALA A 66 -12.78 -11.20 2.80
N THR A 67 -11.65 -11.86 3.03
CA THR A 67 -11.61 -13.16 3.69
C THR A 67 -10.31 -13.36 4.45
N GLU A 68 -10.30 -14.43 5.29
CA GLU A 68 -9.11 -14.92 5.98
C GLU A 68 -9.17 -16.45 6.05
N GLY A 69 -8.05 -17.11 5.80
CA GLY A 69 -7.93 -18.56 5.86
C GLY A 69 -9.03 -19.27 5.06
N LYS A 70 -9.48 -20.43 5.53
CA LYS A 70 -10.42 -21.29 4.78
C LYS A 70 -11.89 -20.89 4.83
N SER A 71 -12.31 -20.06 5.80
CA SER A 71 -13.75 -19.89 6.06
C SER A 71 -14.18 -18.50 6.54
N PHE A 72 -13.28 -17.69 7.12
CA PHE A 72 -13.66 -16.37 7.59
C PHE A 72 -13.99 -15.45 6.39
N LYS A 73 -15.12 -14.78 6.47
CA LYS A 73 -15.59 -13.76 5.51
C LYS A 73 -15.85 -12.47 6.26
N ASP A 74 -15.25 -11.38 5.79
CA ASP A 74 -15.43 -10.09 6.44
C ASP A 74 -16.87 -9.59 6.26
N LYS A 75 -17.57 -9.39 7.36
CA LYS A 75 -19.00 -9.01 7.38
C LYS A 75 -19.26 -7.64 6.78
N LYS A 76 -18.27 -6.75 6.74
CA LYS A 76 -18.38 -5.41 6.16
C LYS A 76 -17.82 -5.32 4.73
N CYS A 77 -17.30 -6.41 4.15
CA CYS A 77 -16.69 -6.40 2.83
C CYS A 77 -17.59 -5.75 1.77
N VAL A 78 -18.83 -6.17 1.68
CA VAL A 78 -19.79 -5.66 0.69
C VAL A 78 -20.16 -4.20 0.98
N GLU A 79 -20.37 -3.85 2.24
CA GLU A 79 -20.71 -2.49 2.67
C GLU A 79 -19.60 -1.51 2.33
N HIS A 80 -18.37 -1.78 2.77
CA HIS A 80 -17.22 -0.93 2.49
C HIS A 80 -16.94 -0.81 0.99
N SER A 81 -17.00 -1.91 0.25
CA SER A 81 -16.78 -1.88 -1.21
C SER A 81 -17.81 -1.02 -1.94
N ARG A 82 -19.08 -1.11 -1.56
CA ARG A 82 -20.14 -0.29 -2.16
C ARG A 82 -19.97 1.19 -1.83
N ASN A 83 -19.69 1.52 -0.58
CA ASN A 83 -19.53 2.89 -0.14
C ASN A 83 -18.29 3.53 -0.77
N ALA A 84 -17.15 2.83 -0.81
CA ALA A 84 -15.96 3.30 -1.50
C ALA A 84 -16.21 3.59 -2.98
N LYS A 85 -16.89 2.67 -3.69
CA LYS A 85 -17.27 2.90 -5.09
C LYS A 85 -18.25 4.07 -5.28
N LYS A 86 -19.20 4.24 -4.36
CA LYS A 86 -20.19 5.33 -4.42
C LYS A 86 -19.53 6.70 -4.40
N ILE A 87 -18.44 6.86 -3.68
CA ILE A 87 -17.65 8.10 -3.61
C ILE A 87 -16.51 8.14 -4.66
N GLY A 88 -16.53 7.24 -5.65
CA GLY A 88 -15.62 7.28 -6.80
C GLY A 88 -14.27 6.60 -6.62
N LEU A 89 -14.03 5.89 -5.50
CA LEU A 89 -12.77 5.18 -5.30
C LEU A 89 -12.68 3.91 -6.14
N ASN A 90 -11.48 3.60 -6.61
CA ASN A 90 -11.15 2.26 -7.09
C ASN A 90 -11.08 1.31 -5.90
N VAL A 91 -11.59 0.10 -6.06
CA VAL A 91 -11.68 -0.87 -4.97
C VAL A 91 -10.90 -2.13 -5.29
N GLY A 92 -9.98 -2.49 -4.39
CA GLY A 92 -9.32 -3.79 -4.32
C GLY A 92 -9.87 -4.63 -3.17
N LEU A 93 -9.79 -5.94 -3.30
CA LEU A 93 -10.11 -6.87 -2.22
C LEU A 93 -8.84 -7.58 -1.76
N TYR A 94 -8.71 -7.84 -0.45
CA TYR A 94 -7.59 -8.61 0.07
C TYR A 94 -8.01 -9.83 0.88
N HIS A 95 -7.13 -10.83 0.85
CA HIS A 95 -7.23 -12.08 1.62
C HIS A 95 -6.12 -12.13 2.67
N TYR A 96 -6.46 -12.34 3.93
CA TYR A 96 -5.48 -12.56 5.00
C TYR A 96 -5.01 -14.02 4.96
N PHE A 97 -3.75 -14.21 4.64
CA PHE A 97 -3.12 -15.52 4.51
C PHE A 97 -2.93 -16.21 5.87
N ARG A 98 -3.21 -17.52 5.90
CA ARG A 98 -2.99 -18.37 7.06
C ARG A 98 -2.02 -19.50 6.72
N THR A 99 -0.92 -19.59 7.47
CA THR A 99 0.15 -20.57 7.23
C THR A 99 -0.30 -22.02 7.46
N ASP A 100 -1.28 -22.23 8.34
CA ASP A 100 -1.82 -23.54 8.74
C ASP A 100 -2.95 -24.06 7.83
N VAL A 101 -3.31 -23.30 6.78
CA VAL A 101 -4.43 -23.63 5.88
C VAL A 101 -3.94 -23.91 4.46
N PRO A 102 -4.40 -24.99 3.78
CA PRO A 102 -4.06 -25.25 2.38
C PRO A 102 -4.44 -24.10 1.45
N ALA A 103 -3.56 -23.78 0.49
CA ALA A 103 -3.72 -22.67 -0.45
C ALA A 103 -5.04 -22.73 -1.22
N LYS A 104 -5.41 -23.93 -1.73
CA LYS A 104 -6.67 -24.11 -2.46
C LYS A 104 -7.89 -23.74 -1.63
N SER A 105 -7.91 -24.09 -0.35
CA SER A 105 -9.05 -23.76 0.53
C SER A 105 -9.14 -22.26 0.80
N GLN A 106 -8.01 -21.57 0.91
CA GLN A 106 -7.94 -20.12 1.07
C GLN A 106 -8.42 -19.42 -0.21
N PHE A 107 -7.95 -19.89 -1.37
CA PHE A 107 -8.39 -19.36 -2.65
C PHE A 107 -9.89 -19.54 -2.88
N ASP A 108 -10.45 -20.72 -2.58
CA ASP A 108 -11.89 -20.98 -2.71
C ASP A 108 -12.72 -20.08 -1.80
N ASN A 109 -12.24 -19.84 -0.57
CA ASN A 109 -12.87 -18.88 0.34
C ASN A 109 -12.88 -17.48 -0.28
N PHE A 110 -11.75 -16.98 -0.79
CA PHE A 110 -11.68 -15.68 -1.46
C PHE A 110 -12.61 -15.60 -2.67
N LYS A 111 -12.58 -16.59 -3.55
CA LYS A 111 -13.45 -16.68 -4.73
C LYS A 111 -14.93 -16.67 -4.38
N SER A 112 -15.32 -17.25 -3.24
CA SER A 112 -16.71 -17.28 -2.81
C SER A 112 -17.28 -15.89 -2.49
N VAL A 113 -16.41 -14.93 -2.13
CA VAL A 113 -16.76 -13.52 -1.81
C VAL A 113 -16.49 -12.58 -2.97
N TYR A 114 -15.43 -12.86 -3.74
CA TYR A 114 -15.02 -11.98 -4.84
C TYR A 114 -16.15 -11.79 -5.86
N ARG A 115 -16.42 -10.53 -6.21
CA ARG A 115 -17.32 -10.13 -7.29
C ARG A 115 -16.71 -8.96 -8.05
N ALA A 116 -16.62 -9.05 -9.37
CA ALA A 116 -16.15 -7.96 -10.23
C ALA A 116 -16.95 -6.66 -10.04
N ALA A 117 -18.22 -6.74 -9.60
CA ALA A 117 -19.02 -5.57 -9.26
C ALA A 117 -18.46 -4.78 -8.07
N TYR A 118 -17.68 -5.41 -7.20
CA TYR A 118 -17.11 -4.77 -6.00
C TYR A 118 -15.64 -4.42 -6.14
N SER A 119 -14.91 -5.03 -7.08
CA SER A 119 -13.47 -4.83 -7.24
C SER A 119 -13.11 -4.56 -8.70
N ASN A 120 -12.24 -3.60 -8.91
CA ASN A 120 -11.64 -3.27 -10.21
C ASN A 120 -10.11 -3.17 -10.13
N MET A 121 -9.55 -3.54 -8.99
CA MET A 121 -8.11 -3.53 -8.76
C MET A 121 -7.57 -4.95 -8.59
N ILE A 122 -6.26 -5.12 -8.82
CA ILE A 122 -5.53 -6.35 -8.57
C ILE A 122 -5.77 -6.79 -7.12
N PRO A 123 -6.22 -8.02 -6.86
CA PRO A 123 -6.43 -8.49 -5.51
C PRO A 123 -5.11 -8.59 -4.73
N ALA A 124 -5.18 -8.46 -3.41
CA ALA A 124 -4.01 -8.56 -2.55
C ALA A 124 -4.06 -9.79 -1.64
N ILE A 125 -2.89 -10.30 -1.29
CA ILE A 125 -2.67 -11.31 -0.25
C ILE A 125 -1.92 -10.61 0.89
N ASP A 126 -2.51 -10.64 2.06
CA ASP A 126 -1.99 -10.01 3.28
C ASP A 126 -1.17 -11.03 4.09
N VAL A 127 0.14 -10.77 4.20
CA VAL A 127 1.13 -11.66 4.80
C VAL A 127 1.68 -11.02 6.07
N GLU A 128 1.19 -11.49 7.21
CA GLU A 128 1.56 -11.00 8.53
C GLU A 128 1.91 -12.13 9.50
N GLU A 129 2.66 -11.79 10.55
CA GLU A 129 2.99 -12.73 11.62
C GLU A 129 1.82 -13.03 12.54
N GLN A 130 0.87 -12.11 12.67
CA GLN A 130 -0.22 -12.28 13.62
C GLN A 130 -1.04 -13.53 13.32
N GLY A 131 -1.00 -14.49 14.22
CA GLY A 131 -1.71 -15.75 14.09
C GLY A 131 -1.14 -16.71 13.03
N ASN A 132 0.09 -16.47 12.56
CA ASN A 132 0.80 -17.27 11.58
C ASN A 132 2.14 -17.78 12.16
N ASP A 133 2.53 -18.97 11.74
CA ASP A 133 3.85 -19.56 12.04
C ASP A 133 4.61 -19.76 10.72
N PHE A 134 5.53 -18.84 10.43
CA PHE A 134 6.41 -18.93 9.26
C PHE A 134 7.62 -19.84 9.48
N THR A 135 7.74 -20.50 10.63
CA THR A 135 8.73 -21.58 10.85
C THR A 135 8.18 -22.93 10.37
N ASP A 136 6.86 -23.04 10.12
CA ASP A 136 6.27 -24.21 9.46
C ASP A 136 6.86 -24.36 8.04
N ALA A 137 7.43 -25.51 7.75
CA ALA A 137 8.04 -25.82 6.46
C ALA A 137 7.08 -25.68 5.27
N PHE A 138 5.78 -25.75 5.51
CA PHE A 138 4.74 -25.60 4.47
C PHE A 138 4.22 -24.16 4.30
N ALA A 139 4.60 -23.24 5.18
CA ALA A 139 4.09 -21.86 5.14
C ALA A 139 4.39 -21.18 3.80
N ILE A 140 5.67 -21.16 3.40
CA ILE A 140 6.10 -20.53 2.14
C ILE A 140 5.61 -21.30 0.90
N PRO A 141 5.74 -22.64 0.80
CA PRO A 141 5.12 -23.40 -0.29
C PRO A 141 3.63 -23.13 -0.47
N ARG A 142 2.84 -23.05 0.61
CA ARG A 142 1.41 -22.69 0.52
C ARG A 142 1.18 -21.27 0.02
N LEU A 143 2.01 -20.31 0.44
CA LEU A 143 1.92 -18.94 -0.07
C LEU A 143 2.21 -18.88 -1.57
N ILE A 144 3.26 -19.54 -2.05
CA ILE A 144 3.61 -19.62 -3.47
C ILE A 144 2.48 -20.27 -4.28
N GLU A 145 1.91 -21.37 -3.77
CA GLU A 145 0.75 -22.01 -4.40
C GLU A 145 -0.45 -21.05 -4.46
N LEU A 146 -0.73 -20.32 -3.39
CA LEU A 146 -1.83 -19.35 -3.35
C LEU A 146 -1.62 -18.23 -4.37
N ILE A 147 -0.40 -17.68 -4.49
CA ILE A 147 -0.03 -16.68 -5.51
C ILE A 147 -0.33 -17.23 -6.91
N GLY A 148 0.09 -18.46 -7.22
CA GLY A 148 -0.17 -19.09 -8.52
C GLY A 148 -1.66 -19.28 -8.83
N LEU A 149 -2.48 -19.58 -7.81
CA LEU A 149 -3.95 -19.69 -7.97
C LEU A 149 -4.57 -18.32 -8.28
N PHE A 150 -4.10 -17.25 -7.62
CA PHE A 150 -4.54 -15.88 -7.92
C PHE A 150 -4.11 -15.47 -9.33
N GLU A 151 -2.85 -15.68 -9.68
CA GLU A 151 -2.33 -15.35 -11.03
C GLU A 151 -3.11 -16.03 -12.13
N LYS A 152 -3.40 -17.33 -11.98
CA LYS A 152 -4.20 -18.10 -12.91
C LYS A 152 -5.62 -17.55 -13.10
N GLU A 153 -6.25 -17.12 -12.00
CA GLU A 153 -7.64 -16.64 -12.03
C GLU A 153 -7.75 -15.21 -12.56
N PHE A 154 -6.84 -14.32 -12.17
CA PHE A 154 -6.95 -12.89 -12.45
C PHE A 154 -6.07 -12.44 -13.64
N GLY A 155 -5.25 -13.34 -14.21
CA GLY A 155 -4.35 -13.02 -15.31
C GLY A 155 -3.14 -12.16 -14.95
N CYS A 156 -2.96 -11.87 -13.67
CA CYS A 156 -1.83 -11.09 -13.13
C CYS A 156 -1.48 -11.56 -11.72
N LYS A 157 -0.23 -11.31 -11.31
CA LYS A 157 0.21 -11.62 -9.95
C LYS A 157 -0.52 -10.75 -8.93
N PRO A 158 -0.93 -11.31 -7.77
CA PRO A 158 -1.54 -10.54 -6.71
C PRO A 158 -0.54 -9.56 -6.10
N ILE A 159 -1.04 -8.51 -5.48
CA ILE A 159 -0.23 -7.65 -4.62
C ILE A 159 0.02 -8.37 -3.31
N ILE A 160 1.28 -8.37 -2.84
CA ILE A 160 1.63 -8.97 -1.55
C ILE A 160 1.82 -7.86 -0.52
N TYR A 161 0.91 -7.78 0.45
CA TYR A 161 1.11 -6.94 1.62
C TYR A 161 2.03 -7.65 2.61
N VAL A 162 3.01 -6.91 3.10
CA VAL A 162 4.00 -7.37 4.09
C VAL A 162 3.91 -6.48 5.32
N GLY A 163 3.27 -7.01 6.36
CA GLY A 163 2.91 -6.25 7.56
C GLY A 163 4.05 -6.04 8.55
N SER A 164 5.14 -6.82 8.46
CA SER A 164 6.25 -6.73 9.39
C SER A 164 7.61 -6.89 8.73
N LEU A 165 8.66 -6.36 9.37
CA LEU A 165 10.04 -6.52 8.91
C LEU A 165 10.50 -7.99 8.92
N SER A 166 9.95 -8.81 9.80
CA SER A 166 10.27 -10.25 9.85
C SER A 166 9.73 -11.01 8.63
N CYS A 167 8.61 -10.56 8.04
CA CYS A 167 8.10 -11.12 6.80
C CYS A 167 8.89 -10.66 5.56
N VAL A 168 9.66 -9.56 5.66
CA VAL A 168 10.50 -9.06 4.54
C VAL A 168 11.53 -10.10 4.09
N LYS A 169 12.04 -10.94 4.99
CA LYS A 169 13.01 -12.01 4.66
C LYS A 169 12.46 -13.03 3.65
N PHE A 170 11.14 -13.13 3.49
CA PHE A 170 10.49 -14.04 2.53
C PHE A 170 10.23 -13.40 1.18
N ILE A 171 10.46 -12.08 1.01
CA ILE A 171 10.25 -11.38 -0.26
C ILE A 171 10.96 -12.06 -1.45
N PRO A 172 12.18 -12.63 -1.32
CA PRO A 172 12.82 -13.33 -2.43
C PRO A 172 11.93 -14.40 -3.08
N GLU A 173 11.05 -15.06 -2.33
CA GLU A 173 10.18 -16.14 -2.80
C GLU A 173 9.04 -15.63 -3.70
N PHE A 174 8.69 -14.34 -3.60
CA PHE A 174 7.63 -13.68 -4.38
C PHE A 174 8.07 -12.32 -4.93
N TRP A 175 9.38 -12.20 -5.20
CA TRP A 175 10.04 -10.96 -5.64
C TRP A 175 9.43 -10.29 -6.86
N ASP A 176 8.81 -11.04 -7.74
CA ASP A 176 8.18 -10.58 -8.97
C ASP A 176 6.71 -10.15 -8.79
N CYS A 177 6.16 -10.29 -7.59
CA CYS A 177 4.87 -9.71 -7.24
C CYS A 177 4.98 -8.21 -6.95
N PRO A 178 3.94 -7.42 -7.26
CA PRO A 178 3.84 -6.05 -6.74
C PRO A 178 3.76 -6.09 -5.21
N LEU A 179 4.52 -5.22 -4.53
CA LEU A 179 4.59 -5.21 -3.07
C LEU A 179 3.80 -4.05 -2.47
N TRP A 180 3.11 -4.34 -1.39
CA TRP A 180 2.49 -3.36 -0.51
C TRP A 180 3.16 -3.45 0.86
N LEU A 181 3.94 -2.43 1.19
CA LEU A 181 4.80 -2.47 2.37
C LEU A 181 4.27 -1.54 3.46
N ARG A 182 4.23 -2.05 4.69
CA ARG A 182 4.06 -1.22 5.87
C ARG A 182 5.32 -0.39 6.08
N ALA A 183 5.28 0.88 5.68
CA ALA A 183 6.42 1.80 5.75
C ALA A 183 6.63 2.32 7.17
N VAL A 184 7.11 1.47 8.07
CA VAL A 184 7.65 1.90 9.34
C VAL A 184 9.09 2.34 9.11
N LYS A 185 9.32 3.65 8.95
CA LYS A 185 10.65 4.33 9.04
C LYS A 185 11.79 3.70 8.21
N SER A 186 11.52 2.95 7.16
CA SER A 186 12.58 2.42 6.31
C SER A 186 12.86 3.36 5.15
N THR A 187 14.10 3.86 5.06
CA THR A 187 14.64 4.59 3.91
C THR A 187 15.00 3.66 2.75
N ASN A 188 14.92 2.34 2.94
CA ASN A 188 15.29 1.36 1.93
C ASN A 188 14.23 1.30 0.83
N ILE A 189 14.66 1.54 -0.39
CA ILE A 189 13.85 1.33 -1.59
C ILE A 189 13.85 -0.18 -1.84
N ILE A 190 12.72 -0.83 -1.60
CA ILE A 190 12.52 -2.22 -1.99
C ILE A 190 11.94 -2.19 -3.41
N PRO A 191 12.59 -2.84 -4.39
CA PRO A 191 12.04 -2.93 -5.75
C PRO A 191 10.62 -3.50 -5.76
N ASN A 192 9.86 -3.19 -6.82
CA ASN A 192 8.46 -3.60 -7.00
C ASN A 192 7.48 -3.07 -5.93
N THR A 193 7.88 -2.12 -5.07
CA THR A 193 6.94 -1.48 -4.15
C THR A 193 5.89 -0.69 -4.91
N ALA A 194 4.67 -1.19 -4.91
CA ALA A 194 3.52 -0.58 -5.59
C ALA A 194 2.68 0.29 -4.63
N ILE A 195 2.62 -0.10 -3.34
CA ILE A 195 1.88 0.61 -2.29
C ILE A 195 2.74 0.71 -1.03
N LYS A 196 2.64 1.84 -0.33
CA LYS A 196 3.21 2.04 1.01
C LYS A 196 2.09 2.39 1.99
N GLN A 197 1.90 1.58 3.03
CA GLN A 197 1.08 1.95 4.17
C GLN A 197 1.92 2.87 5.07
N ALA A 198 1.52 4.11 5.20
CA ALA A 198 2.38 5.17 5.72
C ALA A 198 1.95 5.73 7.07
N ALA A 199 0.68 5.60 7.44
CA ALA A 199 0.14 6.09 8.71
C ALA A 199 -1.17 5.39 9.08
N ILE A 200 -1.61 5.61 10.32
CA ILE A 200 -2.96 5.31 10.79
C ILE A 200 -3.58 6.63 11.25
N ILE A 201 -4.73 6.98 10.70
CA ILE A 201 -5.47 8.20 11.06
C ILE A 201 -6.89 7.80 11.39
N ASN A 202 -7.38 8.16 12.56
CA ASN A 202 -8.73 7.81 13.04
C ASN A 202 -9.03 6.30 12.91
N ASN A 203 -8.05 5.47 13.24
CA ASN A 203 -8.14 4.00 13.12
C ASN A 203 -8.36 3.50 11.67
N ILE A 204 -7.94 4.27 10.67
CA ILE A 204 -7.93 3.87 9.26
C ILE A 204 -6.49 3.88 8.76
N ASP A 205 -6.09 2.82 8.10
CA ASP A 205 -4.77 2.69 7.50
C ASP A 205 -4.69 3.54 6.22
N MET A 206 -3.71 4.44 6.20
CA MET A 206 -3.48 5.39 5.10
C MET A 206 -2.37 4.89 4.19
N ASN A 207 -2.66 4.83 2.91
CA ASN A 207 -1.81 4.27 1.88
C ASN A 207 -1.40 5.31 0.85
N TYR A 208 -0.24 5.07 0.24
CA TYR A 208 0.25 5.83 -0.90
C TYR A 208 0.68 4.91 -2.02
N SER A 209 0.18 5.16 -3.22
CA SER A 209 0.69 4.57 -4.46
C SER A 209 1.07 5.67 -5.45
N PRO A 210 2.29 5.64 -6.02
CA PRO A 210 2.71 6.62 -7.02
C PRO A 210 2.00 6.45 -8.35
N ASN A 211 1.37 5.30 -8.59
CA ASN A 211 0.70 4.98 -9.85
C ASN A 211 -0.47 4.00 -9.64
N VAL A 212 -1.63 4.53 -9.30
CA VAL A 212 -2.85 3.73 -9.08
C VAL A 212 -3.28 2.97 -10.34
N ARG A 213 -2.99 3.46 -11.55
CA ARG A 213 -3.32 2.75 -12.80
C ARG A 213 -2.67 1.37 -12.89
N LYS A 214 -1.45 1.21 -12.37
CA LYS A 214 -0.77 -0.10 -12.34
C LYS A 214 -1.41 -1.11 -11.38
N LEU A 215 -2.32 -0.65 -10.52
CA LEU A 215 -3.05 -1.49 -9.58
C LEU A 215 -4.40 -1.96 -10.13
N MET A 216 -4.77 -1.52 -11.34
CA MET A 216 -6.05 -1.88 -11.96
C MET A 216 -5.95 -3.24 -12.63
N LEU A 217 -7.06 -4.01 -12.57
CA LEU A 217 -7.21 -5.20 -13.40
C LEU A 217 -7.44 -4.76 -14.85
N ASP A 218 -6.67 -5.33 -15.77
CA ASP A 218 -6.96 -5.21 -17.19
C ASP A 218 -8.31 -5.88 -17.48
N LYS A 219 -9.19 -5.16 -18.18
CA LYS A 219 -10.53 -5.64 -18.54
C LYS A 219 -10.50 -6.43 -19.84
#